data_10a70f2debfdd153531e398e103d6c6e
#
_entry.id   10a70f2debfdd153531e398e103d6c6e
#
_cell.length_a   1.000
_cell.length_b   1.000
_cell.length_c   1.000
_cell.angle_alpha   90.00
_cell.angle_beta   90.00
_cell.angle_gamma   90.00
#
_symmetry.space_group_name_H-M   'P 1'
#
loop_
_entity.id
_entity.type
_entity.pdbx_description
1 polymer ?
#
loop_
_entity_poly.entity_id
_entity_poly.type
_entity_poly.pdbx_seq_one_letter_code
_entity_poly.pdbx_strand_id
1 'polypeptide(L)'
;MSFYNGEIFDATKTLSKAIFENAEKEKPRISPRLVASYGKFAKIIETLEPKEIQKSQNGYIYDFGQNCAGVLELEIKGRKGQRITARHAEVLLNGELFTKPLRSAKAKLEYVCGGEKETYCPKFTFMGFRYAELCGSEPENVKVRMKVISSIDEETGDFFCSNESINRLQKNIRYSGFSNFLEIPTDCPQRDERLGWTGDISVFASTACFNFNMNRFLRKWLIDVKAQQTKDGGIPVVVPRVKHFGGTKIT
;
A
#
# COMPACT_ATOMS: atom_id res chain seq x y z
N MET A 1 12.42 10.19 -1.27
CA MET A 1 11.34 9.32 -0.76
C MET A 1 10.05 9.70 -1.46
N SER A 2 9.26 8.76 -1.94
CA SER A 2 7.90 8.98 -2.43
C SER A 2 7.07 7.73 -2.14
N PHE A 3 5.75 7.91 -2.09
CA PHE A 3 4.79 6.83 -1.87
C PHE A 3 4.96 5.67 -2.86
N TYR A 4 5.31 5.98 -4.12
CA TYR A 4 5.48 5.00 -5.20
C TYR A 4 6.88 4.40 -5.25
N ASN A 5 7.89 5.21 -4.92
CA ASN A 5 9.28 4.79 -5.06
C ASN A 5 9.76 3.97 -3.86
N GLY A 6 9.14 4.16 -2.72
CA GLY A 6 9.47 3.46 -1.48
C GLY A 6 10.32 4.28 -0.53
N GLU A 7 11.04 3.58 0.35
CA GLU A 7 11.73 4.14 1.50
C GLU A 7 13.19 3.66 1.55
N ILE A 8 14.08 4.55 1.99
CA ILE A 8 15.45 4.23 2.34
C ILE A 8 15.62 4.50 3.83
N PHE A 9 15.98 3.49 4.59
CA PHE A 9 16.24 3.59 6.02
C PHE A 9 17.69 3.20 6.34
N ASP A 10 18.39 4.06 7.07
CA ASP A 10 19.78 3.87 7.48
C ASP A 10 19.87 3.75 8.99
N ALA A 11 19.96 2.51 9.50
CA ALA A 11 20.06 2.24 10.93
C ALA A 11 21.42 2.61 11.56
N THR A 12 22.43 2.94 10.72
CA THR A 12 23.71 3.44 11.23
C THR A 12 23.62 4.91 11.68
N LYS A 13 22.57 5.64 11.25
CA LYS A 13 22.34 7.04 11.61
C LYS A 13 21.49 7.12 12.87
N THR A 14 22.07 7.64 13.93
CA THR A 14 21.36 7.86 15.19
C THR A 14 20.93 9.31 15.32
N LEU A 15 19.71 9.54 15.82
CA LEU A 15 19.21 10.88 16.15
C LEU A 15 19.96 11.56 17.30
N SER A 16 20.76 10.81 18.06
CA SER A 16 21.54 11.33 19.20
C SER A 16 22.57 12.41 18.82
N LYS A 17 22.89 12.54 17.54
CA LYS A 17 23.78 13.60 17.00
C LYS A 17 23.02 14.65 16.18
N ALA A 18 21.69 14.64 16.19
CA ALA A 18 20.91 15.65 15.47
C ALA A 18 21.10 17.01 16.17
N ILE A 19 21.49 18.01 15.41
CA ILE A 19 21.48 19.42 15.84
C ILE A 19 20.06 19.90 15.63
N PHE A 20 19.40 20.27 16.71
CA PHE A 20 18.07 20.87 16.65
C PHE A 20 18.23 22.38 16.57
N GLU A 21 17.74 22.96 15.48
CA GLU A 21 17.62 24.41 15.34
C GLU A 21 16.21 24.85 15.76
N ASN A 22 16.09 26.14 16.13
CA ASN A 22 14.78 26.70 16.44
C ASN A 22 13.90 26.70 15.20
N ALA A 23 12.70 26.16 15.31
CA ALA A 23 11.74 26.19 14.23
C ALA A 23 11.15 27.60 14.04
N GLU A 24 11.12 28.10 12.82
CA GLU A 24 10.44 29.34 12.47
C GLU A 24 8.95 29.03 12.19
N LYS A 25 8.07 29.91 12.68
CA LYS A 25 6.65 29.81 12.46
C LYS A 25 6.28 30.47 11.13
N GLU A 26 6.01 29.68 10.11
CA GLU A 26 5.45 30.18 8.86
C GLU A 26 3.95 30.49 8.99
N LYS A 27 3.52 31.57 8.36
CA LYS A 27 2.08 31.85 8.18
C LYS A 27 1.58 31.07 6.96
N PRO A 28 0.64 30.12 7.13
CA PRO A 28 0.13 29.39 5.99
C PRO A 28 -0.62 30.35 5.04
N ARG A 29 -0.49 30.14 3.75
CA ARG A 29 -1.22 30.91 2.70
C ARG A 29 -2.73 30.68 2.76
N ILE A 30 -3.16 29.60 3.35
CA ILE A 30 -4.56 29.24 3.58
C ILE A 30 -4.71 28.79 5.03
N SER A 31 -5.86 29.09 5.63
CA SER A 31 -6.22 28.63 6.98
C SER A 31 -7.30 27.56 6.88
N PRO A 32 -6.95 26.27 6.66
CA PRO A 32 -7.93 25.23 6.58
C PRO A 32 -8.55 24.98 7.96
N ARG A 33 -9.83 24.64 7.95
CA ARG A 33 -10.49 24.16 9.17
C ARG A 33 -9.98 22.75 9.51
N LEU A 34 -9.37 22.58 10.67
CA LEU A 34 -8.97 21.26 11.17
C LEU A 34 -10.20 20.54 11.71
N VAL A 35 -10.42 19.33 11.27
CA VAL A 35 -11.53 18.46 11.69
C VAL A 35 -10.98 17.07 12.03
N ALA A 36 -11.64 16.36 12.95
CA ALA A 36 -11.33 14.96 13.19
C ALA A 36 -11.66 14.11 11.96
N SER A 37 -10.85 13.07 11.71
CA SER A 37 -11.18 12.12 10.64
C SER A 37 -12.46 11.35 10.96
N TYR A 38 -13.36 11.28 10.01
CA TYR A 38 -14.60 10.50 10.10
C TYR A 38 -14.43 9.05 9.66
N GLY A 39 -13.33 8.74 8.94
CA GLY A 39 -13.06 7.44 8.35
C GLY A 39 -12.34 6.47 9.27
N LYS A 40 -12.05 5.31 8.72
CA LYS A 40 -11.10 4.33 9.28
C LYS A 40 -9.73 4.58 8.64
N PHE A 41 -8.69 4.63 9.46
CA PHE A 41 -7.31 4.69 8.98
C PHE A 41 -6.85 3.33 8.44
N ALA A 42 -5.91 3.36 7.51
CA ALA A 42 -5.23 2.15 7.07
C ALA A 42 -4.45 1.54 8.24
N LYS A 43 -4.62 0.25 8.45
CA LYS A 43 -3.96 -0.52 9.50
C LYS A 43 -3.57 -1.91 8.99
N ILE A 44 -2.69 -2.58 9.71
CA ILE A 44 -2.36 -3.98 9.44
C ILE A 44 -3.59 -4.82 9.83
N ILE A 45 -4.11 -5.60 8.87
CA ILE A 45 -5.26 -6.49 9.05
C ILE A 45 -4.87 -7.97 9.06
N GLU A 46 -3.73 -8.31 8.45
CA GLU A 46 -3.24 -9.68 8.33
C GLU A 46 -1.72 -9.70 8.21
N THR A 47 -1.11 -10.82 8.58
CA THR A 47 0.32 -11.08 8.35
C THR A 47 0.46 -12.37 7.55
N LEU A 48 1.14 -12.29 6.40
CA LEU A 48 1.42 -13.44 5.55
C LEU A 48 2.89 -13.84 5.66
N GLU A 49 3.13 -15.12 5.91
CA GLU A 49 4.45 -15.72 5.76
C GLU A 49 4.65 -16.13 4.29
N PRO A 50 5.88 -16.11 3.76
CA PRO A 50 6.15 -16.60 2.41
C PRO A 50 5.83 -18.10 2.31
N LYS A 51 5.16 -18.50 1.24
CA LYS A 51 4.85 -19.91 0.92
C LYS A 51 6.00 -20.61 0.23
N GLU A 52 6.79 -19.84 -0.51
CA GLU A 52 7.91 -20.33 -1.27
C GLU A 52 9.01 -19.27 -1.31
N ILE A 53 10.27 -19.70 -1.31
CA ILE A 53 11.46 -18.88 -1.50
C ILE A 53 12.27 -19.52 -2.62
N GLN A 54 12.50 -18.77 -3.69
CA GLN A 54 13.31 -19.22 -4.82
C GLN A 54 14.48 -18.28 -5.09
N LYS A 55 15.58 -18.83 -5.57
CA LYS A 55 16.74 -18.05 -5.99
C LYS A 55 16.43 -17.32 -7.30
N SER A 56 16.80 -16.04 -7.37
CA SER A 56 16.74 -15.21 -8.58
C SER A 56 18.12 -14.80 -9.06
N GLN A 57 18.21 -14.05 -10.16
CA GLN A 57 19.49 -13.52 -10.65
C GLN A 57 20.15 -12.57 -9.65
N ASN A 58 19.38 -11.83 -8.85
CA ASN A 58 19.89 -10.77 -7.97
C ASN A 58 19.83 -11.11 -6.49
N GLY A 59 19.13 -12.20 -6.10
CA GLY A 59 18.92 -12.55 -4.71
C GLY A 59 17.89 -13.66 -4.55
N TYR A 60 16.84 -13.42 -3.74
CA TYR A 60 15.81 -14.40 -3.44
C TYR A 60 14.43 -13.79 -3.58
N ILE A 61 13.54 -14.46 -4.29
CA ILE A 61 12.13 -14.09 -4.44
C ILE A 61 11.31 -14.86 -3.41
N TYR A 62 10.52 -14.10 -2.65
CA TYR A 62 9.57 -14.59 -1.66
C TYR A 62 8.16 -14.50 -2.24
N ASP A 63 7.47 -15.64 -2.42
CA ASP A 63 6.06 -15.71 -2.85
C ASP A 63 5.15 -15.81 -1.63
N PHE A 64 4.33 -14.81 -1.38
CA PHE A 64 3.35 -14.79 -0.29
C PHE A 64 2.05 -15.53 -0.64
N GLY A 65 1.90 -16.00 -1.88
CA GLY A 65 0.74 -16.75 -2.35
C GLY A 65 -0.54 -15.94 -2.52
N GLN A 66 -0.51 -14.65 -2.16
CA GLN A 66 -1.64 -13.73 -2.28
C GLN A 66 -1.15 -12.34 -2.72
N ASN A 67 -1.80 -11.79 -3.76
CA ASN A 67 -1.57 -10.40 -4.17
C ASN A 67 -2.43 -9.47 -3.31
N CYS A 68 -1.79 -8.49 -2.65
CA CYS A 68 -2.49 -7.49 -1.85
C CYS A 68 -1.62 -6.25 -1.58
N ALA A 69 -2.25 -5.20 -1.05
CA ALA A 69 -1.53 -4.04 -0.58
C ALA A 69 -0.90 -4.31 0.79
N GLY A 70 0.35 -3.93 0.95
CA GLY A 70 1.04 -4.17 2.20
C GLY A 70 2.44 -3.58 2.25
N VAL A 71 3.13 -3.91 3.33
CA VAL A 71 4.54 -3.59 3.56
C VAL A 71 5.29 -4.84 3.99
N LEU A 72 6.59 -4.89 3.72
CA LEU A 72 7.44 -5.95 4.25
C LEU A 72 7.91 -5.61 5.66
N GLU A 73 7.79 -6.57 6.54
CA GLU A 73 8.51 -6.60 7.82
C GLU A 73 9.71 -7.53 7.68
N LEU A 74 10.89 -7.01 7.99
CA LEU A 74 12.16 -7.71 7.91
C LEU A 74 12.76 -7.84 9.30
N GLU A 75 12.95 -9.08 9.79
CA GLU A 75 13.81 -9.33 10.95
C GLU A 75 15.19 -9.73 10.44
N ILE A 76 16.17 -8.90 10.69
CA ILE A 76 17.47 -8.94 10.02
C ILE A 76 18.58 -9.27 11.01
N LYS A 77 19.51 -10.15 10.60
CA LYS A 77 20.82 -10.34 11.21
C LYS A 77 21.87 -9.92 10.20
N GLY A 78 22.24 -8.64 10.23
CA GLY A 78 23.16 -8.06 9.24
C GLY A 78 24.38 -7.42 9.89
N ARG A 79 25.46 -7.28 9.10
CA ARG A 79 26.65 -6.53 9.52
C ARG A 79 26.37 -5.03 9.40
N LYS A 80 26.97 -4.22 10.28
CA LYS A 80 26.89 -2.75 10.22
C LYS A 80 27.26 -2.24 8.83
N GLY A 81 26.39 -1.42 8.24
CA GLY A 81 26.55 -0.87 6.91
C GLY A 81 26.16 -1.82 5.76
N GLN A 82 25.80 -3.08 6.05
CA GLN A 82 25.28 -3.99 5.02
C GLN A 82 23.97 -3.43 4.47
N ARG A 83 23.84 -3.42 3.15
CA ARG A 83 22.65 -2.93 2.46
C ARG A 83 21.79 -4.09 2.01
N ILE A 84 20.53 -4.08 2.42
CA ILE A 84 19.49 -4.99 1.95
C ILE A 84 18.51 -4.19 1.11
N THR A 85 18.16 -4.70 -0.07
CA THR A 85 17.13 -4.08 -0.92
C THR A 85 16.00 -5.06 -1.15
N ALA A 86 14.77 -4.55 -1.16
CA ALA A 86 13.60 -5.32 -1.54
C ALA A 86 12.87 -4.63 -2.69
N ARG A 87 12.59 -5.37 -3.78
CA ARG A 87 11.76 -4.96 -4.91
C ARG A 87 10.46 -5.75 -4.88
N HIS A 88 9.38 -5.16 -5.37
CA HIS A 88 8.05 -5.75 -5.28
C HIS A 88 7.42 -5.88 -6.66
N ALA A 89 6.65 -6.95 -6.87
CA ALA A 89 5.84 -7.14 -8.07
C ALA A 89 4.61 -8.01 -7.79
N GLU A 90 3.59 -7.89 -8.63
CA GLU A 90 2.38 -8.70 -8.55
C GLU A 90 2.52 -10.05 -9.25
N VAL A 91 3.37 -10.12 -10.27
CA VAL A 91 3.55 -11.30 -11.12
C VAL A 91 5.03 -11.54 -11.45
N LEU A 92 5.34 -12.77 -11.79
CA LEU A 92 6.63 -13.17 -12.33
C LEU A 92 6.53 -13.37 -13.84
N LEU A 93 7.64 -13.13 -14.55
CA LEU A 93 7.85 -13.50 -15.95
C LEU A 93 9.16 -14.28 -16.04
N ASN A 94 9.10 -15.50 -16.54
CA ASN A 94 10.27 -16.41 -16.63
C ASN A 94 11.00 -16.59 -15.27
N GLY A 95 10.26 -16.66 -14.17
CA GLY A 95 10.85 -16.81 -12.83
C GLY A 95 11.39 -15.53 -12.19
N GLU A 96 11.36 -14.39 -12.86
CA GLU A 96 11.84 -13.10 -12.39
C GLU A 96 10.70 -12.10 -12.15
N LEU A 97 10.93 -11.06 -11.33
CA LEU A 97 9.93 -10.03 -11.10
C LEU A 97 9.54 -9.29 -12.38
N PHE A 98 8.25 -9.29 -12.73
CA PHE A 98 7.75 -8.51 -13.85
C PHE A 98 7.29 -7.14 -13.37
N THR A 99 8.12 -6.12 -13.56
CA THR A 99 7.92 -4.76 -13.03
C THR A 99 7.34 -3.77 -14.05
N LYS A 100 7.16 -4.15 -15.32
CA LYS A 100 6.61 -3.26 -16.35
C LYS A 100 5.25 -2.64 -15.98
N PRO A 101 4.30 -3.38 -15.32
CA PRO A 101 3.03 -2.81 -14.90
C PRO A 101 3.13 -1.73 -13.82
N LEU A 102 4.26 -1.61 -13.12
CA LEU A 102 4.48 -0.58 -12.10
C LEU A 102 4.66 0.82 -12.69
N ARG A 103 4.86 0.93 -14.01
CA ARG A 103 5.13 2.19 -14.74
C ARG A 103 6.36 2.90 -14.17
N SER A 104 6.23 4.13 -13.63
CA SER A 104 7.33 4.89 -13.02
C SER A 104 7.56 4.56 -11.54
N ALA A 105 6.68 3.81 -10.89
CA ALA A 105 6.83 3.41 -9.50
C ALA A 105 7.99 2.42 -9.34
N LYS A 106 8.98 2.76 -8.52
CA LYS A 106 10.15 1.89 -8.27
C LYS A 106 9.82 0.73 -7.36
N ALA A 107 8.81 0.88 -6.49
CA ALA A 107 8.34 -0.11 -5.52
C ALA A 107 9.50 -0.80 -4.78
N LYS A 108 10.45 0.00 -4.26
CA LYS A 108 11.74 -0.47 -3.71
C LYS A 108 11.92 -0.02 -2.27
N LEU A 109 12.38 -0.92 -1.42
CA LEU A 109 12.87 -0.59 -0.08
C LEU A 109 14.40 -0.76 -0.06
N GLU A 110 15.08 0.10 0.69
CA GLU A 110 16.49 -0.06 1.00
C GLU A 110 16.68 0.08 2.51
N TYR A 111 17.37 -0.89 3.10
CA TYR A 111 17.72 -0.89 4.51
C TYR A 111 19.22 -1.03 4.68
N VAL A 112 19.82 -0.12 5.46
CA VAL A 112 21.24 -0.20 5.84
C VAL A 112 21.31 -0.65 7.29
N CYS A 113 21.89 -1.83 7.53
CA CYS A 113 21.95 -2.48 8.84
C CYS A 113 22.80 -1.69 9.84
N GLY A 114 22.35 -1.61 11.09
CA GLY A 114 23.10 -1.04 12.22
C GLY A 114 24.14 -1.98 12.79
N GLY A 115 24.02 -3.30 12.57
CA GLY A 115 24.99 -4.32 12.98
C GLY A 115 24.54 -5.24 14.10
N GLU A 116 23.28 -5.12 14.52
CA GLU A 116 22.64 -5.99 15.52
C GLU A 116 21.48 -6.78 14.90
N LYS A 117 20.76 -7.54 15.73
CA LYS A 117 19.47 -8.09 15.30
C LYS A 117 18.44 -6.96 15.30
N GLU A 118 17.88 -6.69 14.13
CA GLU A 118 17.02 -5.54 13.90
C GLU A 118 15.67 -5.98 13.28
N THR A 119 14.62 -5.21 13.57
CA THR A 119 13.34 -5.34 12.90
C THR A 119 13.03 -4.05 12.17
N TYR A 120 12.76 -4.14 10.88
CA TYR A 120 12.39 -3.00 10.04
C TYR A 120 11.05 -3.24 9.37
N CYS A 121 10.20 -2.23 9.42
CA CYS A 121 8.94 -2.18 8.69
C CYS A 121 8.73 -0.73 8.23
N PRO A 122 8.59 -0.45 6.93
CA PRO A 122 8.44 0.92 6.43
C PRO A 122 7.14 1.55 6.94
N LYS A 123 7.18 2.86 7.22
CA LYS A 123 6.05 3.59 7.80
C LYS A 123 5.39 4.58 6.84
N PHE A 124 6.10 5.01 5.79
CA PHE A 124 5.67 6.12 4.92
C PHE A 124 5.47 5.68 3.46
N THR A 125 5.28 4.40 3.22
CA THR A 125 5.01 3.82 1.91
C THR A 125 4.23 2.52 2.07
N PHE A 126 3.60 2.06 0.99
CA PHE A 126 3.10 0.70 0.84
C PHE A 126 3.20 0.28 -0.62
N MET A 127 3.11 -1.01 -0.89
CA MET A 127 3.19 -1.60 -2.22
C MET A 127 2.02 -2.54 -2.45
N GLY A 128 1.59 -2.70 -3.71
CA GLY A 128 0.74 -3.80 -4.14
C GLY A 128 1.61 -4.90 -4.70
N PHE A 129 1.62 -6.09 -4.10
CA PHE A 129 2.50 -7.18 -4.53
C PHE A 129 2.03 -8.55 -4.03
N ARG A 130 2.49 -9.57 -4.71
CA ARG A 130 2.51 -10.96 -4.25
C ARG A 130 3.94 -11.43 -4.02
N TYR A 131 4.89 -10.89 -4.80
CA TYR A 131 6.29 -11.30 -4.81
C TYR A 131 7.18 -10.17 -4.33
N ALA A 132 8.16 -10.50 -3.51
CA ALA A 132 9.21 -9.59 -3.11
C ALA A 132 10.58 -10.23 -3.35
N GLU A 133 11.47 -9.54 -4.08
CA GLU A 133 12.84 -9.97 -4.27
C GLU A 133 13.76 -9.23 -3.32
N LEU A 134 14.45 -9.96 -2.47
CA LEU A 134 15.46 -9.44 -1.56
C LEU A 134 16.86 -9.70 -2.10
N CYS A 135 17.69 -8.65 -2.06
CA CYS A 135 19.11 -8.71 -2.42
C CYS A 135 19.95 -8.22 -1.23
N GLY A 136 21.17 -8.76 -1.11
CA GLY A 136 22.14 -8.35 -0.09
C GLY A 136 22.05 -9.13 1.21
N SER A 137 21.24 -10.19 1.29
CA SER A 137 21.19 -11.12 2.42
C SER A 137 20.76 -12.50 1.95
N GLU A 138 21.24 -13.54 2.67
CA GLU A 138 20.76 -14.91 2.51
C GLU A 138 19.48 -15.12 3.33
N PRO A 139 18.56 -16.05 2.92
CA PRO A 139 17.28 -16.26 3.59
C PRO A 139 17.38 -16.62 5.09
N GLU A 140 18.41 -17.32 5.51
CA GLU A 140 18.65 -17.68 6.91
C GLU A 140 19.01 -16.48 7.80
N ASN A 141 19.44 -15.37 7.20
CA ASN A 141 19.81 -14.14 7.90
C ASN A 141 18.69 -13.09 7.90
N VAL A 142 17.59 -13.34 7.20
CA VAL A 142 16.46 -12.41 7.14
C VAL A 142 15.13 -13.16 7.16
N LYS A 143 14.32 -12.96 8.20
CA LYS A 143 12.92 -13.41 8.20
C LYS A 143 12.06 -12.32 7.59
N VAL A 144 11.27 -12.69 6.59
CA VAL A 144 10.45 -11.77 5.80
C VAL A 144 8.98 -12.09 6.00
N ARG A 145 8.18 -11.08 6.34
CA ARG A 145 6.72 -11.18 6.43
C ARG A 145 6.06 -10.06 5.65
N MET A 146 4.92 -10.33 5.05
CA MET A 146 4.07 -9.31 4.46
C MET A 146 3.00 -8.89 5.46
N LYS A 147 2.96 -7.61 5.81
CA LYS A 147 1.89 -7.00 6.60
C LYS A 147 0.86 -6.44 5.62
N VAL A 148 -0.28 -7.10 5.50
CA VAL A 148 -1.40 -6.63 4.68
C VAL A 148 -2.03 -5.43 5.34
N ILE A 149 -2.24 -4.35 4.59
CA ILE A 149 -2.84 -3.12 5.10
C ILE A 149 -4.18 -2.84 4.41
N SER A 150 -5.14 -2.34 5.17
CA SER A 150 -6.43 -1.87 4.66
C SER A 150 -7.09 -0.91 5.65
N SER A 151 -7.98 -0.05 5.15
CA SER A 151 -8.93 0.70 5.99
C SER A 151 -10.21 -0.07 6.28
N ILE A 152 -10.36 -1.26 5.67
CA ILE A 152 -11.47 -2.19 5.90
C ILE A 152 -10.96 -3.35 6.73
N ASP A 153 -11.64 -3.63 7.82
CA ASP A 153 -11.26 -4.67 8.80
C ASP A 153 -12.43 -5.50 9.29
N GLU A 154 -13.63 -5.24 8.76
CA GLU A 154 -14.85 -5.91 9.19
C GLU A 154 -15.59 -6.44 7.96
N GLU A 155 -15.66 -7.76 7.88
CA GLU A 155 -16.41 -8.47 6.86
C GLU A 155 -17.85 -8.71 7.36
N THR A 156 -18.83 -8.59 6.45
CA THR A 156 -20.25 -8.68 6.78
C THR A 156 -20.85 -10.05 6.53
N GLY A 157 -20.10 -10.92 5.87
CA GLY A 157 -20.55 -12.27 5.58
C GLY A 157 -19.44 -13.17 5.08
N ASP A 158 -19.75 -14.44 4.97
CA ASP A 158 -18.88 -15.47 4.43
C ASP A 158 -19.61 -16.23 3.32
N PHE A 159 -18.85 -16.70 2.35
CA PHE A 159 -19.37 -17.46 1.24
C PHE A 159 -18.43 -18.63 0.91
N PHE A 160 -19.02 -19.80 0.82
CA PHE A 160 -18.35 -21.02 0.38
C PHE A 160 -19.31 -21.91 -0.41
N CYS A 161 -18.83 -22.55 -1.46
CA CYS A 161 -19.56 -23.53 -2.23
C CYS A 161 -18.65 -24.69 -2.67
N SER A 162 -19.24 -25.72 -3.31
CA SER A 162 -18.49 -26.90 -3.79
C SER A 162 -17.58 -26.62 -5.00
N ASN A 163 -17.68 -25.43 -5.62
CA ASN A 163 -16.87 -25.05 -6.78
C ASN A 163 -15.67 -24.19 -6.35
N GLU A 164 -14.47 -24.77 -6.41
CA GLU A 164 -13.23 -24.11 -6.01
C GLU A 164 -12.91 -22.83 -6.81
N SER A 165 -13.28 -22.75 -8.09
CA SER A 165 -13.07 -21.55 -8.90
C SER A 165 -13.93 -20.39 -8.41
N ILE A 166 -15.14 -20.65 -7.94
CA ILE A 166 -16.03 -19.64 -7.36
C ILE A 166 -15.51 -19.21 -5.99
N ASN A 167 -15.05 -20.14 -5.16
CA ASN A 167 -14.42 -19.82 -3.87
C ASN A 167 -13.16 -18.94 -4.08
N ARG A 168 -12.37 -19.26 -5.11
CA ARG A 168 -11.21 -18.45 -5.48
C ARG A 168 -11.60 -17.05 -5.97
N LEU A 169 -12.66 -16.94 -6.77
CA LEU A 169 -13.20 -15.64 -7.20
C LEU A 169 -13.61 -14.79 -6.00
N GLN A 170 -14.38 -15.35 -5.07
CA GLN A 170 -14.80 -14.66 -3.85
C GLN A 170 -13.58 -14.17 -3.03
N LYS A 171 -12.57 -15.01 -2.86
CA LYS A 171 -11.32 -14.62 -2.22
C LYS A 171 -10.64 -13.45 -2.93
N ASN A 172 -10.56 -13.49 -4.26
CA ASN A 172 -9.95 -12.42 -5.05
C ASN A 172 -10.72 -11.10 -4.92
N ILE A 173 -12.05 -11.13 -4.90
CA ILE A 173 -12.91 -9.95 -4.67
C ILE A 173 -12.57 -9.32 -3.31
N ARG A 174 -12.48 -10.13 -2.24
CA ARG A 174 -12.15 -9.65 -0.90
C ARG A 174 -10.77 -8.98 -0.85
N TYR A 175 -9.73 -9.64 -1.36
CA TYR A 175 -8.37 -9.07 -1.36
C TYR A 175 -8.22 -7.87 -2.29
N SER A 176 -9.00 -7.78 -3.39
CA SER A 176 -9.09 -6.56 -4.19
C SER A 176 -9.69 -5.41 -3.40
N GLY A 177 -10.74 -5.67 -2.62
CA GLY A 177 -11.32 -4.69 -1.70
C GLY A 177 -10.31 -4.23 -0.65
N PHE A 178 -9.68 -5.14 0.09
CA PHE A 178 -8.64 -4.79 1.08
C PHE A 178 -7.52 -3.94 0.49
N SER A 179 -7.08 -4.27 -0.72
CA SER A 179 -5.94 -3.62 -1.38
C SER A 179 -6.23 -2.22 -1.91
N ASN A 180 -7.50 -1.92 -2.21
CA ASN A 180 -7.90 -0.66 -2.84
C ASN A 180 -8.72 0.24 -1.92
N PHE A 181 -9.03 -0.19 -0.69
CA PHE A 181 -9.66 0.66 0.32
C PHE A 181 -8.62 1.11 1.35
N LEU A 182 -7.83 2.12 0.97
CA LEU A 182 -6.78 2.73 1.79
C LEU A 182 -7.08 4.21 1.99
N GLU A 183 -7.96 4.50 2.94
CA GLU A 183 -8.54 5.80 3.30
C GLU A 183 -9.41 6.45 2.22
N ILE A 184 -9.18 6.13 0.96
CA ILE A 184 -10.00 6.43 -0.22
C ILE A 184 -10.13 5.16 -1.07
N PRO A 185 -11.18 5.03 -1.92
CA PRO A 185 -11.27 3.92 -2.87
C PRO A 185 -10.30 4.14 -4.03
N THR A 186 -9.12 3.53 -3.97
CA THR A 186 -8.10 3.65 -5.01
C THR A 186 -8.34 2.70 -6.17
N ASP A 187 -7.88 3.08 -7.36
CA ASP A 187 -7.93 2.26 -8.58
C ASP A 187 -6.91 1.11 -8.57
N CYS A 188 -5.80 1.30 -7.89
CA CYS A 188 -4.71 0.33 -7.87
C CYS A 188 -3.79 0.51 -6.65
N PRO A 189 -3.13 -0.55 -6.14
CA PRO A 189 -2.19 -0.44 -5.03
C PRO A 189 -0.72 -0.42 -5.44
N GLN A 190 -0.35 -0.77 -6.71
CA GLN A 190 1.03 -1.12 -7.07
C GLN A 190 1.78 -0.07 -7.87
N ARG A 191 1.09 0.69 -8.75
CA ARG A 191 1.71 1.59 -9.72
C ARG A 191 1.66 3.06 -9.28
N ASP A 192 2.15 3.96 -10.12
CA ASP A 192 2.22 5.42 -9.93
C ASP A 192 0.88 6.16 -10.17
N GLU A 193 -0.22 5.62 -9.65
CA GLU A 193 -1.56 6.18 -9.74
C GLU A 193 -2.20 6.26 -8.34
N ARG A 194 -2.88 5.22 -7.87
CA ARG A 194 -3.45 5.09 -6.52
C ARG A 194 -4.37 6.26 -6.17
N LEU A 195 -5.30 6.55 -7.07
CA LEU A 195 -6.23 7.68 -7.00
C LEU A 195 -7.67 7.21 -6.76
N GLY A 196 -8.47 8.07 -6.12
CA GLY A 196 -9.87 7.80 -5.85
C GLY A 196 -10.75 8.05 -7.08
N TRP A 197 -10.72 7.16 -8.06
CA TRP A 197 -11.55 7.23 -9.26
C TRP A 197 -13.02 6.99 -8.94
N THR A 198 -13.87 7.96 -9.27
CA THR A 198 -15.30 7.90 -8.97
C THR A 198 -16.04 6.85 -9.80
N GLY A 199 -15.57 6.58 -11.01
CA GLY A 199 -16.12 5.53 -11.88
C GLY A 199 -15.90 4.13 -11.28
N ASP A 200 -14.68 3.82 -10.82
CA ASP A 200 -14.30 2.52 -10.27
C ASP A 200 -15.17 2.16 -9.06
N ILE A 201 -15.27 3.06 -8.09
CA ILE A 201 -16.08 2.81 -6.90
C ILE A 201 -17.58 2.77 -7.23
N SER A 202 -18.07 3.52 -8.21
CA SER A 202 -19.49 3.48 -8.57
C SER A 202 -19.93 2.09 -9.02
N VAL A 203 -19.05 1.35 -9.70
CA VAL A 203 -19.30 -0.05 -10.11
C VAL A 203 -19.10 -1.02 -8.95
N PHE A 204 -18.08 -0.81 -8.11
CA PHE A 204 -17.72 -1.77 -7.07
C PHE A 204 -18.45 -1.56 -5.75
N ALA A 205 -19.11 -0.42 -5.51
CA ALA A 205 -19.71 -0.06 -4.23
C ALA A 205 -20.71 -1.11 -3.69
N SER A 206 -21.58 -1.63 -4.53
CA SER A 206 -22.56 -2.67 -4.14
C SER A 206 -21.84 -3.95 -3.70
N THR A 207 -20.84 -4.40 -4.45
CA THR A 207 -20.01 -5.56 -4.11
C THR A 207 -19.24 -5.33 -2.81
N ALA A 208 -18.71 -4.12 -2.62
CA ALA A 208 -18.03 -3.75 -1.37
C ALA A 208 -18.97 -3.80 -0.17
N CYS A 209 -20.17 -3.21 -0.26
CA CYS A 209 -21.17 -3.23 0.80
C CYS A 209 -21.71 -4.62 1.12
N PHE A 210 -21.71 -5.53 0.13
CA PHE A 210 -22.09 -6.92 0.34
C PHE A 210 -21.04 -7.69 1.15
N ASN A 211 -19.75 -7.41 0.93
CA ASN A 211 -18.65 -8.15 1.55
C ASN A 211 -18.15 -7.51 2.87
N PHE A 212 -18.30 -6.18 3.03
CA PHE A 212 -17.65 -5.43 4.11
C PHE A 212 -18.59 -4.42 4.76
N ASN A 213 -18.34 -4.10 6.03
CA ASN A 213 -18.95 -2.95 6.68
C ASN A 213 -18.33 -1.64 6.15
N MET A 214 -18.92 -1.13 5.07
CA MET A 214 -18.45 0.06 4.36
C MET A 214 -18.94 1.38 4.94
N ASN A 215 -19.80 1.36 5.97
CA ASN A 215 -20.49 2.57 6.46
C ASN A 215 -19.53 3.73 6.73
N ARG A 216 -18.55 3.56 7.62
CA ARG A 216 -17.63 4.63 8.00
C ARG A 216 -16.73 5.06 6.86
N PHE A 217 -16.25 4.08 6.05
CA PHE A 217 -15.38 4.34 4.92
C PHE A 217 -16.07 5.17 3.84
N LEU A 218 -17.23 4.73 3.36
CA LEU A 218 -17.96 5.43 2.29
C LEU A 218 -18.53 6.76 2.77
N ARG A 219 -19.00 6.87 4.01
CA ARG A 219 -19.47 8.18 4.54
C ARG A 219 -18.35 9.21 4.54
N LYS A 220 -17.14 8.85 4.97
CA LYS A 220 -15.98 9.74 4.91
C LYS A 220 -15.69 10.17 3.49
N TRP A 221 -15.62 9.19 2.55
CA TRP A 221 -15.30 9.51 1.16
C TRP A 221 -16.38 10.34 0.48
N LEU A 222 -17.67 10.11 0.76
CA LEU A 222 -18.77 10.94 0.25
C LEU A 222 -18.72 12.37 0.78
N ILE A 223 -18.19 12.61 1.98
CA ILE A 223 -17.91 13.97 2.47
C ILE A 223 -16.84 14.65 1.58
N ASP A 224 -15.79 13.92 1.22
CA ASP A 224 -14.74 14.44 0.30
C ASP A 224 -15.32 14.73 -1.09
N VAL A 225 -16.17 13.85 -1.62
CA VAL A 225 -16.89 14.03 -2.90
C VAL A 225 -17.74 15.31 -2.85
N LYS A 226 -18.56 15.45 -1.81
CA LYS A 226 -19.40 16.64 -1.59
C LYS A 226 -18.58 17.93 -1.50
N ALA A 227 -17.44 17.90 -0.80
CA ALA A 227 -16.54 19.05 -0.65
C ALA A 227 -15.90 19.50 -1.98
N GLN A 228 -15.82 18.60 -2.96
CA GLN A 228 -15.19 18.87 -4.27
C GLN A 228 -16.20 18.95 -5.42
N GLN A 229 -17.48 18.81 -5.12
CA GLN A 229 -18.55 19.01 -6.09
C GLN A 229 -18.50 20.43 -6.66
N THR A 230 -18.68 20.56 -7.97
CA THR A 230 -18.68 21.86 -8.64
C THR A 230 -19.99 22.62 -8.36
N LYS A 231 -20.00 23.94 -8.60
CA LYS A 231 -21.19 24.78 -8.34
C LYS A 231 -22.43 24.36 -9.14
N ASP A 232 -22.20 23.77 -10.31
CA ASP A 232 -23.22 23.23 -11.23
C ASP A 232 -23.58 21.76 -10.93
N GLY A 233 -23.10 21.22 -9.81
CA GLY A 233 -23.42 19.87 -9.35
C GLY A 233 -22.51 18.75 -9.89
N GLY A 234 -21.56 19.04 -10.77
CA GLY A 234 -20.65 18.05 -11.34
C GLY A 234 -19.74 17.42 -10.29
N ILE A 235 -19.51 16.10 -10.42
CA ILE A 235 -18.57 15.35 -9.57
C ILE A 235 -17.26 15.16 -10.32
N PRO A 236 -16.10 15.44 -9.69
CA PRO A 236 -14.80 15.16 -10.30
C PRO A 236 -14.60 13.68 -10.58
N VAL A 237 -13.88 13.36 -11.65
CA VAL A 237 -13.55 11.95 -11.98
C VAL A 237 -12.60 11.30 -10.97
N VAL A 238 -11.83 12.13 -10.22
CA VAL A 238 -10.92 11.71 -9.15
C VAL A 238 -11.19 12.54 -7.91
N VAL A 239 -11.35 11.89 -6.75
CA VAL A 239 -11.53 12.53 -5.44
C VAL A 239 -10.58 11.88 -4.42
N PRO A 240 -9.71 12.66 -3.74
CA PRO A 240 -9.44 14.09 -3.90
C PRO A 240 -8.88 14.48 -5.27
N ARG A 241 -9.20 15.70 -5.73
CA ARG A 241 -8.64 16.23 -7.00
C ARG A 241 -7.13 16.35 -6.95
N VAL A 242 -6.46 15.93 -8.02
CA VAL A 242 -5.04 16.14 -8.25
C VAL A 242 -4.84 17.02 -9.49
N LYS A 243 -3.88 17.95 -9.44
CA LYS A 243 -3.72 19.00 -10.46
C LYS A 243 -3.54 18.49 -11.89
N HIS A 244 -2.96 17.30 -12.08
CA HIS A 244 -2.60 16.78 -13.41
C HIS A 244 -3.68 15.90 -14.05
N PHE A 245 -4.64 15.42 -13.27
CA PHE A 245 -5.83 14.75 -13.79
C PHE A 245 -6.96 15.77 -13.85
N GLY A 246 -6.89 16.63 -14.88
CA GLY A 246 -7.83 17.72 -15.11
C GLY A 246 -9.27 17.18 -15.17
N GLY A 247 -10.10 17.73 -14.29
CA GLY A 247 -11.46 17.28 -14.13
C GLY A 247 -12.28 17.46 -15.40
N THR A 248 -12.45 16.39 -16.14
CA THR A 248 -13.61 16.24 -17.01
C THR A 248 -14.80 15.92 -16.11
N LYS A 249 -15.84 16.71 -16.22
CA LYS A 249 -17.10 16.48 -15.50
C LYS A 249 -17.70 15.15 -15.99
N ILE A 250 -18.03 14.27 -15.05
CA ILE A 250 -19.04 13.28 -15.32
C ILE A 250 -20.37 14.03 -15.18
N THR A 251 -21.05 14.26 -16.28
CA THR A 251 -22.43 14.79 -16.33
C THR A 251 -23.39 13.65 -16.10
#